data_a16681ab6798347072024339dbe61ced
#
_entry.id   a16681ab6798347072024339dbe61ced
#
_cell.length_a   1.000
_cell.length_b   1.000
_cell.length_c   1.000
_cell.angle_alpha   90.00
_cell.angle_beta   90.00
_cell.angle_gamma   90.00
#
_symmetry.space_group_name_H-M   'P 1'
#
loop_
_entity.id
_entity.type
_entity.pdbx_description
1 polymer ?
#
loop_
_entity_poly.entity_id
_entity_poly.type
_entity_poly.pdbx_seq_one_letter_code
_entity_poly.pdbx_strand_id
1 'polypeptide(L)'
;NLLKYRMQSVVSILGLAVGLACFALSAFWIHYEMTYDTFHRDADRLYLVGVNDDSFGGSSASFTPYALGRYLKEHYSEIEDYCLFEAETFFCAERQPDAGVAMLLPDTTALRMLDIRALEGDESFLRAGTTDNRIAITEKAAKQLFGTTDVIGQTVTNANWNKEYTIGAVVSDWGVHTN
;
A
#
# COMPACT_ATOMS: atom_id res chain seq x y z
N ASN A 1 40.63 31.03 24.48
CA ASN A 1 39.91 30.81 25.76
C ASN A 1 39.31 29.41 25.94
N LEU A 2 39.19 28.61 24.85
CA LEU A 2 38.70 27.22 24.92
C LEU A 2 39.53 26.33 25.83
N LEU A 3 40.82 26.54 25.90
CA LEU A 3 41.75 25.78 26.73
C LEU A 3 41.64 26.10 28.24
N LYS A 4 41.17 27.30 28.60
CA LYS A 4 41.04 27.75 29.99
C LYS A 4 39.77 27.17 30.66
N TYR A 5 38.72 26.89 29.86
CA TYR A 5 37.42 26.38 30.35
C TYR A 5 37.05 25.06 29.67
N ARG A 6 37.98 24.09 29.65
CA ARG A 6 37.86 22.82 28.92
C ARG A 6 36.54 22.06 29.21
N MET A 7 36.19 21.93 30.48
CA MET A 7 35.01 21.20 30.90
C MET A 7 33.72 21.86 30.36
N GLN A 8 33.63 23.19 30.50
CA GLN A 8 32.45 23.93 30.01
C GLN A 8 32.34 23.87 28.48
N SER A 9 33.46 23.97 27.78
CA SER A 9 33.49 23.86 26.31
C SER A 9 33.07 22.46 25.84
N VAL A 10 33.54 21.41 26.51
CA VAL A 10 33.16 20.02 26.20
C VAL A 10 31.66 19.80 26.40
N VAL A 11 31.10 20.23 27.52
CA VAL A 11 29.67 20.10 27.82
C VAL A 11 28.83 20.85 26.80
N SER A 12 29.23 22.08 26.42
CA SER A 12 28.50 22.87 25.41
C SER A 12 28.55 22.22 24.02
N ILE A 13 29.71 21.68 23.62
CA ILE A 13 29.87 20.98 22.35
C ILE A 13 29.00 19.71 22.31
N LEU A 14 29.03 18.93 23.39
CA LEU A 14 28.22 17.72 23.51
C LEU A 14 26.73 18.06 23.48
N GLY A 15 26.29 19.08 24.21
CA GLY A 15 24.88 19.53 24.19
C GLY A 15 24.44 19.96 22.81
N LEU A 16 25.30 20.75 22.13
CA LEU A 16 24.99 21.17 20.75
C LEU A 16 24.96 19.97 19.77
N ALA A 17 25.91 19.05 19.90
CA ALA A 17 25.97 17.86 19.06
C ALA A 17 24.71 16.98 19.22
N VAL A 18 24.28 16.74 20.47
CA VAL A 18 23.05 15.99 20.74
C VAL A 18 21.83 16.74 20.20
N GLY A 19 21.74 18.05 20.43
CA GLY A 19 20.63 18.85 19.89
C GLY A 19 20.53 18.82 18.37
N LEU A 20 21.68 18.94 17.68
CA LEU A 20 21.73 18.81 16.21
C LEU A 20 21.36 17.41 15.73
N ALA A 21 21.81 16.38 16.42
CA ALA A 21 21.45 15.00 16.07
C ALA A 21 19.94 14.77 16.21
N CYS A 22 19.33 15.19 17.31
CA CYS A 22 17.89 15.10 17.51
C CYS A 22 17.13 15.88 16.44
N PHE A 23 17.56 17.10 16.13
CA PHE A 23 16.95 17.91 15.08
C PHE A 23 17.04 17.21 13.71
N ALA A 24 18.21 16.71 13.34
CA ALA A 24 18.41 16.02 12.07
C ALA A 24 17.52 14.77 11.95
N LEU A 25 17.45 13.94 13.00
CA LEU A 25 16.59 12.76 13.03
C LEU A 25 15.12 13.14 12.87
N SER A 26 14.66 14.17 13.58
CA SER A 26 13.27 14.66 13.46
C SER A 26 12.99 15.20 12.06
N ALA A 27 13.91 15.97 11.47
CA ALA A 27 13.77 16.49 10.13
C ALA A 27 13.73 15.38 9.07
N PHE A 28 14.59 14.36 9.21
CA PHE A 28 14.55 13.17 8.35
C PHE A 28 13.25 12.40 8.48
N TRP A 29 12.75 12.23 9.69
CA TRP A 29 11.47 11.55 9.93
C TRP A 29 10.31 12.31 9.30
N ILE A 30 10.23 13.62 9.52
CA ILE A 30 9.20 14.46 8.90
C ILE A 30 9.29 14.40 7.38
N HIS A 31 10.48 14.50 6.81
CA HIS A 31 10.68 14.40 5.36
C HIS A 31 10.24 13.03 4.83
N TYR A 32 10.60 11.96 5.52
CA TYR A 32 10.18 10.61 5.19
C TYR A 32 8.65 10.48 5.18
N GLU A 33 7.98 10.96 6.21
CA GLU A 33 6.52 10.92 6.36
C GLU A 33 5.81 11.76 5.29
N MET A 34 6.35 12.93 4.96
CA MET A 34 5.79 13.82 3.94
C MET A 34 6.01 13.34 2.50
N THR A 35 6.87 12.35 2.28
CA THR A 35 7.11 11.75 0.95
C THR A 35 6.36 10.44 0.75
N TYR A 36 5.49 10.05 1.67
CA TYR A 36 4.62 8.89 1.52
C TYR A 36 3.68 9.09 0.32
N ASP A 37 3.49 8.04 -0.47
CA ASP A 37 2.58 7.96 -1.62
C ASP A 37 2.73 9.07 -2.68
N THR A 38 3.79 9.90 -2.61
CA THR A 38 4.02 10.98 -3.58
C THR A 38 4.46 10.50 -4.97
N PHE A 39 4.73 9.21 -5.13
CA PHE A 39 5.11 8.62 -6.43
C PHE A 39 3.93 8.44 -7.38
N HIS A 40 2.70 8.50 -6.90
CA HIS A 40 1.53 8.48 -7.77
C HIS A 40 1.41 9.77 -8.56
N ARG A 41 1.14 9.66 -9.86
CA ARG A 41 1.05 10.82 -10.76
C ARG A 41 0.04 11.88 -10.30
N ASP A 42 -1.06 11.45 -9.73
CA ASP A 42 -2.16 12.30 -9.27
C ASP A 42 -2.29 12.29 -7.74
N ALA A 43 -1.16 12.14 -7.00
CA ALA A 43 -1.15 12.01 -5.54
C ALA A 43 -1.91 13.13 -4.82
N ASP A 44 -1.80 14.37 -5.31
CA ASP A 44 -2.49 15.53 -4.73
C ASP A 44 -4.03 15.48 -4.84
N ARG A 45 -4.54 14.55 -5.64
CA ARG A 45 -5.97 14.38 -5.93
C ARG A 45 -6.52 13.05 -5.46
N LEU A 46 -5.68 12.21 -4.86
CA LEU A 46 -6.06 10.93 -4.30
C LEU A 46 -6.43 11.09 -2.82
N TYR A 47 -7.60 10.61 -2.46
CA TYR A 47 -8.11 10.67 -1.11
C TYR A 47 -8.62 9.31 -0.66
N LEU A 48 -8.17 8.86 0.51
CA LEU A 48 -8.74 7.69 1.16
C LEU A 48 -10.01 8.11 1.89
N VAL A 49 -11.12 7.47 1.58
CA VAL A 49 -12.40 7.74 2.23
C VAL A 49 -12.58 6.74 3.37
N GLY A 50 -12.71 7.26 4.59
CA GLY A 50 -13.01 6.50 5.78
C GLY A 50 -14.33 6.91 6.41
N VAL A 51 -14.84 6.09 7.30
CA VAL A 51 -16.00 6.40 8.15
C VAL A 51 -15.51 6.68 9.56
N ASN A 52 -15.93 7.80 10.12
CA ASN A 52 -15.74 8.09 11.53
C ASN A 52 -16.98 7.61 12.27
N ASP A 53 -16.87 6.53 13.02
CA ASP A 53 -17.99 5.93 13.76
C ASP A 53 -17.60 5.79 15.24
N ASP A 54 -18.43 6.34 16.11
CA ASP A 54 -18.26 6.28 17.56
C ASP A 54 -18.29 4.84 18.08
N SER A 55 -18.89 3.90 17.34
CA SER A 55 -18.91 2.47 17.67
C SER A 55 -17.52 1.85 17.67
N PHE A 56 -16.56 2.44 16.96
CA PHE A 56 -15.15 2.04 16.94
C PHE A 56 -14.26 2.84 17.90
N GLY A 57 -14.85 3.42 18.94
CA GLY A 57 -14.12 4.20 19.94
C GLY A 57 -13.59 5.54 19.43
N GLY A 58 -14.26 6.14 18.43
CA GLY A 58 -13.87 7.41 17.83
C GLY A 58 -12.68 7.30 16.86
N SER A 59 -12.29 6.08 16.49
CA SER A 59 -11.24 5.85 15.50
C SER A 59 -11.82 5.91 14.09
N SER A 60 -11.10 6.51 13.17
CA SER A 60 -11.45 6.45 11.75
C SER A 60 -11.25 5.02 11.25
N ALA A 61 -12.30 4.42 10.70
CA ALA A 61 -12.23 3.13 10.05
C ALA A 61 -12.15 3.33 8.53
N SER A 62 -11.26 2.62 7.86
CA SER A 62 -11.17 2.62 6.40
C SER A 62 -12.25 1.76 5.74
N PHE A 63 -13.13 1.13 6.54
CA PHE A 63 -14.25 0.38 6.01
C PHE A 63 -15.36 1.32 5.59
N THR A 64 -15.75 1.24 4.33
CA THR A 64 -16.85 2.03 3.79
C THR A 64 -17.89 1.12 3.14
N PRO A 65 -19.18 1.50 3.16
CA PRO A 65 -20.18 0.76 2.41
C PRO A 65 -19.80 0.67 0.93
N TYR A 66 -19.95 -0.51 0.33
CA TYR A 66 -19.60 -0.77 -1.07
C TYR A 66 -20.23 0.22 -2.06
N ALA A 67 -21.43 0.69 -1.77
CA ALA A 67 -22.16 1.64 -2.61
C ALA A 67 -21.69 3.10 -2.46
N LEU A 68 -20.86 3.42 -1.46
CA LEU A 68 -20.50 4.80 -1.14
C LEU A 68 -19.76 5.49 -2.30
N GLY A 69 -18.78 4.82 -2.90
CA GLY A 69 -17.99 5.39 -3.98
C GLY A 69 -18.86 5.81 -5.18
N ARG A 70 -19.79 4.93 -5.58
CA ARG A 70 -20.77 5.24 -6.64
C ARG A 70 -21.63 6.43 -6.24
N TYR A 71 -22.18 6.42 -5.04
CA TYR A 71 -23.04 7.50 -4.55
C TYR A 71 -22.31 8.85 -4.57
N LEU A 72 -21.06 8.89 -4.10
CA LEU A 72 -20.26 10.11 -4.11
C LEU A 72 -20.03 10.63 -5.53
N LYS A 73 -19.65 9.77 -6.46
CA LYS A 73 -19.43 10.16 -7.85
C LYS A 73 -20.70 10.66 -8.55
N GLU A 74 -21.86 10.09 -8.24
CA GLU A 74 -23.14 10.49 -8.83
C GLU A 74 -23.70 11.81 -8.28
N HIS A 75 -23.34 12.18 -7.04
CA HIS A 75 -23.94 13.33 -6.35
C HIS A 75 -22.98 14.53 -6.18
N TYR A 76 -21.67 14.32 -6.35
CA TYR A 76 -20.68 15.37 -6.16
C TYR A 76 -19.79 15.50 -7.39
N SER A 77 -19.89 16.65 -8.07
CA SER A 77 -19.15 16.95 -9.31
C SER A 77 -17.64 17.05 -9.11
N GLU A 78 -17.20 17.27 -7.87
CA GLU A 78 -15.79 17.34 -7.47
C GLU A 78 -15.11 15.96 -7.47
N ILE A 79 -15.91 14.89 -7.44
CA ILE A 79 -15.41 13.52 -7.45
C ILE A 79 -15.33 13.04 -8.91
N GLU A 80 -14.14 13.01 -9.46
CA GLU A 80 -13.93 12.56 -10.84
C GLU A 80 -14.12 11.06 -10.99
N ASP A 81 -13.54 10.29 -10.07
CA ASP A 81 -13.64 8.84 -10.08
C ASP A 81 -13.46 8.26 -8.68
N TYR A 82 -13.75 6.98 -8.54
CA TYR A 82 -13.51 6.24 -7.32
C TYR A 82 -13.00 4.84 -7.65
N CYS A 83 -12.27 4.26 -6.75
CA CYS A 83 -11.93 2.84 -6.79
C CYS A 83 -12.25 2.18 -5.46
N LEU A 84 -12.49 0.91 -5.53
CA LEU A 84 -12.65 0.04 -4.38
C LEU A 84 -11.49 -0.94 -4.38
N PHE A 85 -10.87 -1.11 -3.24
CA PHE A 85 -9.94 -2.20 -3.05
C PHE A 85 -10.06 -2.76 -1.64
N GLU A 86 -9.92 -4.04 -1.57
CA GLU A 86 -9.90 -4.78 -0.35
C GLU A 86 -8.48 -5.27 -0.11
N ALA A 87 -7.90 -4.85 1.01
CA ALA A 87 -6.58 -5.29 1.41
C ALA A 87 -6.73 -6.55 2.26
N GLU A 88 -6.23 -7.66 1.76
CA GLU A 88 -6.24 -8.91 2.49
C GLU A 88 -4.85 -9.55 2.52
N THR A 89 -4.60 -10.29 3.58
CA THR A 89 -3.41 -11.11 3.66
C THR A 89 -3.72 -12.49 3.10
N PHE A 90 -3.08 -12.82 2.00
CA PHE A 90 -3.19 -14.11 1.35
C PHE A 90 -2.12 -15.05 1.90
N PHE A 91 -2.54 -16.20 2.41
CA PHE A 91 -1.65 -17.27 2.84
C PHE A 91 -1.72 -18.39 1.80
N CYS A 92 -0.62 -18.63 1.10
CA CYS A 92 -0.55 -19.68 0.09
C CYS A 92 -0.34 -21.04 0.76
N ALA A 93 -1.35 -21.89 0.73
CA ALA A 93 -1.34 -23.18 1.42
C ALA A 93 -0.21 -24.12 0.95
N GLU A 94 0.10 -24.10 -0.35
CA GLU A 94 1.05 -25.05 -0.95
C GLU A 94 2.51 -24.62 -0.83
N ARG A 95 2.78 -23.31 -0.60
CA ARG A 95 4.14 -22.78 -0.77
C ARG A 95 4.71 -22.12 0.48
N GLN A 96 3.96 -21.27 1.14
CA GLN A 96 4.40 -20.57 2.35
C GLN A 96 3.19 -20.32 3.26
N PRO A 97 2.67 -21.35 3.94
CA PRO A 97 1.44 -21.22 4.72
C PRO A 97 1.55 -20.22 5.88
N ASP A 98 2.76 -19.98 6.38
CA ASP A 98 3.02 -19.07 7.51
C ASP A 98 3.44 -17.65 7.07
N ALA A 99 3.69 -17.44 5.78
CA ALA A 99 4.08 -16.15 5.23
C ALA A 99 2.91 -15.54 4.44
N GLY A 100 2.25 -14.56 5.06
CA GLY A 100 1.21 -13.80 4.39
C GLY A 100 1.78 -12.92 3.28
N VAL A 101 1.15 -12.94 2.12
CA VAL A 101 1.40 -12.02 1.03
C VAL A 101 0.23 -11.05 0.97
N ALA A 102 0.52 -9.76 0.99
CA ALA A 102 -0.53 -8.76 0.84
C ALA A 102 -1.16 -8.90 -0.55
N MET A 103 -2.46 -9.11 -0.58
CA MET A 103 -3.25 -9.19 -1.79
C MET A 103 -4.23 -8.03 -1.81
N LEU A 104 -4.22 -7.31 -2.90
CA LEU A 104 -5.25 -6.34 -3.17
C LEU A 104 -6.18 -6.93 -4.22
N LEU A 105 -7.46 -6.77 -3.99
CA LEU A 105 -8.51 -7.03 -4.96
C LEU A 105 -8.92 -5.67 -5.57
N PRO A 106 -8.11 -5.10 -6.47
CA PRO A 106 -8.41 -3.82 -7.07
C PRO A 106 -9.47 -4.00 -8.14
N ASP A 107 -10.30 -2.98 -8.32
CA ASP A 107 -11.00 -2.83 -9.58
C ASP A 107 -10.07 -2.18 -10.64
N THR A 108 -10.48 -2.13 -11.90
CA THR A 108 -9.67 -1.52 -12.96
C THR A 108 -9.44 -0.04 -12.79
N THR A 109 -10.32 0.62 -12.08
CA THR A 109 -10.18 2.04 -11.77
C THR A 109 -9.00 2.22 -10.83
N ALA A 110 -8.80 1.30 -9.87
CA ALA A 110 -7.66 1.30 -8.96
C ALA A 110 -6.33 1.17 -9.71
N LEU A 111 -6.22 0.26 -10.68
CA LEU A 111 -4.99 0.13 -11.48
C LEU A 111 -4.61 1.45 -12.16
N ARG A 112 -5.60 2.15 -12.72
CA ARG A 112 -5.39 3.44 -13.38
C ARG A 112 -5.08 4.56 -12.40
N MET A 113 -5.83 4.65 -11.28
CA MET A 113 -5.67 5.72 -10.29
C MET A 113 -4.35 5.62 -9.55
N LEU A 114 -3.88 4.40 -9.29
CA LEU A 114 -2.66 4.12 -8.55
C LEU A 114 -1.44 3.84 -9.46
N ASP A 115 -1.56 4.07 -10.78
CA ASP A 115 -0.50 3.83 -11.78
C ASP A 115 0.09 2.40 -11.73
N ILE A 116 -0.71 1.41 -11.34
CA ILE A 116 -0.30 0.01 -11.29
C ILE A 116 -0.28 -0.52 -12.74
N ARG A 117 0.86 -1.09 -13.15
CA ARG A 117 1.05 -1.59 -14.51
C ARG A 117 1.13 -3.12 -14.52
N ALA A 118 0.41 -3.73 -15.45
CA ALA A 118 0.64 -5.13 -15.77
C ALA A 118 2.01 -5.29 -16.44
N LEU A 119 2.85 -6.14 -15.88
CA LEU A 119 4.15 -6.52 -16.43
C LEU A 119 4.01 -7.75 -17.33
N GLU A 120 3.16 -8.69 -16.91
CA GLU A 120 2.83 -9.91 -17.63
C GLU A 120 1.34 -10.25 -17.48
N GLY A 121 0.78 -10.92 -18.48
CA GLY A 121 -0.62 -11.35 -18.48
C GLY A 121 -1.59 -10.28 -18.95
N ASP A 122 -2.86 -10.49 -18.68
CA ASP A 122 -3.95 -9.60 -19.08
C ASP A 122 -4.75 -9.13 -17.85
N GLU A 123 -4.76 -7.82 -17.64
CA GLU A 123 -5.50 -7.19 -16.54
C GLU A 123 -7.01 -7.02 -16.81
N SER A 124 -7.48 -7.40 -18.01
CA SER A 124 -8.88 -7.20 -18.40
C SER A 124 -9.89 -7.91 -17.50
N PHE A 125 -9.48 -9.01 -16.84
CA PHE A 125 -10.33 -9.72 -15.90
C PHE A 125 -10.63 -8.92 -14.63
N LEU A 126 -9.82 -7.94 -14.30
CA LEU A 126 -10.06 -7.04 -13.17
C LEU A 126 -11.20 -6.05 -13.46
N ARG A 127 -11.67 -5.97 -14.72
CA ARG A 127 -12.66 -4.97 -15.18
C ARG A 127 -14.10 -5.24 -14.79
N ALA A 128 -14.40 -6.42 -14.40
CA ALA A 128 -15.79 -6.71 -14.14
C ALA A 128 -15.89 -7.28 -12.74
N GLY A 129 -16.55 -6.80 -11.78
CA GLY A 129 -16.83 -7.46 -10.51
C GLY A 129 -17.14 -8.95 -10.71
N THR A 130 -16.15 -9.66 -11.24
CA THR A 130 -16.28 -10.98 -11.82
C THR A 130 -16.23 -12.00 -10.69
N THR A 131 -17.10 -12.96 -10.76
CA THR A 131 -16.99 -14.28 -10.13
C THR A 131 -15.78 -15.07 -10.67
N ASP A 132 -14.86 -14.42 -11.37
CA ASP A 132 -13.65 -15.00 -11.92
C ASP A 132 -12.66 -15.22 -10.77
N ASN A 133 -12.18 -16.44 -10.63
CA ASN A 133 -11.18 -16.78 -9.61
C ASN A 133 -9.76 -16.40 -10.04
N ARG A 134 -9.59 -15.47 -10.97
CA ARG A 134 -8.28 -14.94 -11.33
C ARG A 134 -7.87 -13.80 -10.41
N ILE A 135 -6.57 -13.74 -10.12
CA ILE A 135 -5.95 -12.68 -9.31
C ILE A 135 -4.75 -12.08 -10.04
N ALA A 136 -4.44 -10.84 -9.71
CA ALA A 136 -3.15 -10.25 -10.02
C ALA A 136 -2.26 -10.31 -8.78
N ILE A 137 -0.98 -10.59 -8.98
CA ILE A 137 0.02 -10.57 -7.91
C ILE A 137 1.16 -9.63 -8.29
N THR A 138 1.83 -9.07 -7.28
CA THR A 138 2.99 -8.21 -7.54
C THR A 138 4.20 -9.04 -7.97
N GLU A 139 5.16 -8.39 -8.65
CA GLU A 139 6.43 -9.02 -9.03
C GLU A 139 7.14 -9.60 -7.80
N LYS A 140 7.14 -8.86 -6.69
CA LYS A 140 7.72 -9.31 -5.42
C LYS A 140 7.02 -10.57 -4.90
N ALA A 141 5.69 -10.59 -4.92
CA ALA A 141 4.90 -11.75 -4.50
C ALA A 141 5.16 -12.97 -5.39
N ALA A 142 5.24 -12.79 -6.72
CA ALA A 142 5.58 -13.85 -7.65
C ALA A 142 6.97 -14.45 -7.34
N LYS A 143 7.98 -13.63 -7.16
CA LYS A 143 9.33 -14.07 -6.78
C LYS A 143 9.36 -14.76 -5.41
N GLN A 144 8.61 -14.26 -4.44
CA GLN A 144 8.54 -14.84 -3.10
C GLN A 144 7.88 -16.22 -3.11
N LEU A 145 6.76 -16.37 -3.80
CA LEU A 145 5.99 -17.62 -3.81
C LEU A 145 6.55 -18.66 -4.79
N PHE A 146 7.05 -18.22 -5.95
CA PHE A 146 7.41 -19.11 -7.06
C PHE A 146 8.89 -19.07 -7.44
N GLY A 147 9.64 -18.08 -6.97
CA GLY A 147 11.03 -17.87 -7.36
C GLY A 147 11.20 -17.29 -8.77
N THR A 148 10.11 -17.00 -9.47
CA THR A 148 10.08 -16.47 -10.84
C THR A 148 8.87 -15.55 -11.03
N THR A 149 8.89 -14.75 -12.10
CA THR A 149 7.75 -13.93 -12.53
C THR A 149 6.88 -14.64 -13.58
N ASP A 150 7.40 -15.67 -14.24
CA ASP A 150 6.65 -16.49 -15.20
C ASP A 150 5.69 -17.44 -14.46
N VAL A 151 4.55 -16.90 -14.06
CA VAL A 151 3.57 -17.57 -13.18
C VAL A 151 2.14 -17.51 -13.71
N ILE A 152 1.95 -16.92 -14.88
CA ILE A 152 0.60 -16.79 -15.48
C ILE A 152 -0.02 -18.17 -15.68
N GLY A 153 -1.29 -18.30 -15.26
CA GLY A 153 -2.04 -19.57 -15.34
C GLY A 153 -1.74 -20.56 -14.22
N GLN A 154 -0.76 -20.29 -13.35
CA GLN A 154 -0.56 -21.11 -12.16
C GLN A 154 -1.69 -20.86 -11.14
N THR A 155 -1.99 -21.90 -10.35
CA THR A 155 -3.00 -21.81 -9.30
C THR A 155 -2.36 -21.71 -7.92
N VAL A 156 -3.05 -21.01 -7.04
CA VAL A 156 -2.72 -20.87 -5.63
C VAL A 156 -3.97 -21.01 -4.78
N THR A 157 -3.87 -21.68 -3.66
CA THR A 157 -4.99 -21.84 -2.73
C THR A 157 -4.80 -20.91 -1.54
N ASN A 158 -5.81 -20.11 -1.24
CA ASN A 158 -5.84 -19.33 0.00
C ASN A 158 -6.10 -20.25 1.18
N ALA A 159 -5.13 -20.35 2.09
CA ALA A 159 -5.22 -21.23 3.24
C ALA A 159 -6.36 -20.88 4.20
N ASN A 160 -6.73 -19.59 4.30
CA ASN A 160 -7.77 -19.15 5.23
C ASN A 160 -9.18 -19.58 4.78
N TRP A 161 -9.43 -19.58 3.48
CA TRP A 161 -10.76 -19.86 2.92
C TRP A 161 -10.83 -21.11 2.08
N ASN A 162 -9.71 -21.79 1.90
CA ASN A 162 -9.58 -22.97 1.03
C ASN A 162 -10.13 -22.70 -0.39
N LYS A 163 -9.89 -21.48 -0.88
CA LYS A 163 -10.34 -21.02 -2.21
C LYS A 163 -9.16 -20.98 -3.17
N GLU A 164 -9.34 -21.63 -4.31
CA GLU A 164 -8.35 -21.66 -5.38
C GLU A 164 -8.49 -20.44 -6.29
N TYR A 165 -7.35 -19.84 -6.63
CA TYR A 165 -7.24 -18.72 -7.54
C TYR A 165 -6.22 -19.03 -8.64
N THR A 166 -6.46 -18.51 -9.83
CA THR A 166 -5.53 -18.59 -10.96
C THR A 166 -4.84 -17.24 -11.15
N ILE A 167 -3.52 -17.24 -11.31
CA ILE A 167 -2.78 -16.01 -11.58
C ILE A 167 -3.05 -15.59 -13.01
N GLY A 168 -3.68 -14.44 -13.18
CA GLY A 168 -4.03 -13.86 -14.49
C GLY A 168 -3.12 -12.74 -14.92
N ALA A 169 -2.47 -12.05 -13.97
CA ALA A 169 -1.51 -11.00 -14.25
C ALA A 169 -0.44 -10.89 -13.17
N VAL A 170 0.75 -10.46 -13.57
CA VAL A 170 1.80 -9.96 -12.68
C VAL A 170 1.87 -8.46 -12.86
N VAL A 171 1.73 -7.72 -11.76
CA VAL A 171 1.73 -6.26 -11.76
C VAL A 171 3.01 -5.71 -11.13
N SER A 172 3.32 -4.45 -11.44
CA SER A 172 4.45 -3.76 -10.83
C SER A 172 4.30 -3.68 -9.31
N ASP A 173 5.41 -3.78 -8.61
CA ASP A 173 5.43 -3.48 -7.18
C ASP A 173 5.08 -2.01 -6.95
N TRP A 174 4.52 -1.75 -5.80
CA TRP A 174 4.25 -0.38 -5.35
C TRP A 174 5.54 0.27 -4.88
N GLY A 175 5.56 1.59 -4.86
CA GLY A 175 6.72 2.34 -4.40
C GLY A 175 7.17 1.96 -2.99
N VAL A 176 8.42 2.24 -2.68
CA VAL A 176 9.07 1.85 -1.40
C VAL A 176 8.44 2.54 -0.19
N HIS A 177 7.70 3.63 -0.41
CA HIS A 177 7.06 4.47 0.60
C HIS A 177 5.54 4.47 0.43
N THR A 178 4.90 3.30 0.56
CA THR A 178 3.44 3.15 0.52
C THR A 178 2.96 2.42 1.77
N ASN A 179 1.80 2.81 2.27
CA ASN A 179 1.08 2.13 3.36
C ASN A 179 0.24 0.98 2.85
#